data_d6bf713beaf131e811b72ee17797666a
#
_entry.id   d6bf713beaf131e811b72ee17797666a
#
_cell.length_a   1.000
_cell.length_b   1.000
_cell.length_c   1.000
_cell.angle_alpha   90.00
_cell.angle_beta   90.00
_cell.angle_gamma   90.00
#
_symmetry.space_group_name_H-M   'P 1'
#
loop_
_entity.id
_entity.type
_entity.pdbx_description
1 polymer ?
#
loop_
_entity_poly.entity_id
_entity_poly.type
_entity_poly.pdbx_seq_one_letter_code
_entity_poly.pdbx_strand_id
1 'polypeptide(L)'
;MPKLVRANLTIGGNTMFDYAGFINAVLQQDGTEIHSYFADDAVINWHCTNECFTVDEYIIANCEYPGKWDGEIETVHQIDNLFVVITKVYPKDRSASFHCVSFIRCLNGKIATLDEYWADDGEPPKWRREMKIGKPITEVRI
;
A
#
# COMPACT_ATOMS: atom_id res chain seq x y z
N MET A 1 -4.05 6.42 15.99
CA MET A 1 -3.12 5.61 15.18
C MET A 1 -1.80 6.34 15.03
N PRO A 2 -0.70 5.69 15.34
CA PRO A 2 0.59 6.30 15.07
C PRO A 2 0.78 6.49 13.56
N LYS A 3 1.34 7.64 13.18
CA LYS A 3 1.74 7.86 11.79
C LYS A 3 2.85 6.89 11.43
N LEU A 4 2.85 6.42 10.19
CA LEU A 4 3.96 5.64 9.69
C LEU A 4 5.24 6.47 9.75
N VAL A 5 6.26 5.95 10.40
CA VAL A 5 7.53 6.65 10.55
C VAL A 5 8.39 6.42 9.32
N ARG A 6 8.91 7.51 8.74
CA ARG A 6 9.90 7.39 7.68
C ARG A 6 11.17 6.73 8.20
N ALA A 7 11.62 5.72 7.49
CA ALA A 7 12.89 5.08 7.78
C ALA A 7 13.82 5.24 6.58
N ASN A 8 14.88 6.00 6.76
CA ASN A 8 15.96 6.09 5.77
C ASN A 8 16.98 5.04 6.11
N LEU A 9 16.94 3.94 5.37
CA LEU A 9 17.88 2.84 5.54
C LEU A 9 18.99 2.92 4.50
N THR A 10 20.22 2.69 4.94
CA THR A 10 21.39 2.67 4.06
C THR A 10 22.04 1.30 4.16
N ILE A 11 22.24 0.65 3.01
CA ILE A 11 22.96 -0.63 2.91
C ILE A 11 24.07 -0.48 1.88
N GLY A 12 25.29 -0.82 2.27
CA GLY A 12 26.44 -0.77 1.39
C GLY A 12 26.71 0.60 0.77
N GLY A 13 26.41 1.68 1.51
CA GLY A 13 26.58 3.05 1.03
C GLY A 13 25.44 3.57 0.14
N ASN A 14 24.43 2.73 -0.19
CA ASN A 14 23.28 3.12 -0.99
C ASN A 14 22.05 3.29 -0.10
N THR A 15 21.30 4.38 -0.34
CA THR A 15 20.03 4.60 0.35
C THR A 15 19.00 3.61 -0.13
N MET A 16 18.39 2.87 0.78
CA MET A 16 17.25 2.02 0.46
C MET A 16 16.03 2.86 0.13
N PHE A 17 15.15 2.32 -0.72
CA PHE A 17 13.86 2.92 -0.97
C PHE A 17 13.04 3.01 0.33
N ASP A 18 12.54 4.21 0.62
CA ASP A 18 11.73 4.50 1.81
C ASP A 18 10.28 4.12 1.58
N TYR A 19 9.96 2.82 1.69
CA TYR A 19 8.60 2.32 1.49
C TYR A 19 7.61 2.90 2.52
N ALA A 20 8.04 3.09 3.76
CA ALA A 20 7.18 3.65 4.80
C ALA A 20 6.82 5.11 4.50
N GLY A 21 7.77 5.89 4.05
CA GLY A 21 7.53 7.27 3.62
C GLY A 21 6.60 7.35 2.42
N PHE A 22 6.75 6.44 1.46
CA PHE A 22 5.88 6.36 0.29
C PHE A 22 4.43 6.04 0.71
N ILE A 23 4.22 5.00 1.49
CA ILE A 23 2.88 4.62 1.96
C ILE A 23 2.26 5.76 2.76
N ASN A 24 3.03 6.41 3.63
CA ASN A 24 2.53 7.56 4.38
C ASN A 24 2.10 8.71 3.46
N ALA A 25 2.87 9.02 2.42
CA ALA A 25 2.52 10.05 1.45
C ALA A 25 1.18 9.73 0.75
N VAL A 26 0.98 8.47 0.38
CA VAL A 26 -0.28 8.00 -0.22
C VAL A 26 -1.44 8.17 0.76
N LEU A 27 -1.28 7.75 2.01
CA LEU A 27 -2.33 7.86 3.04
C LEU A 27 -2.67 9.33 3.34
N GLN A 28 -1.68 10.22 3.31
CA GLN A 28 -1.89 11.66 3.52
C GLN A 28 -2.41 12.35 2.27
N GLN A 29 -2.47 11.66 1.14
CA GLN A 29 -2.88 12.22 -0.16
C GLN A 29 -2.04 13.45 -0.55
N ASP A 30 -0.74 13.37 -0.28
CA ASP A 30 0.22 14.43 -0.58
C ASP A 30 0.82 14.21 -1.96
N GLY A 31 0.23 14.84 -2.99
CA GLY A 31 0.60 14.61 -4.38
C GLY A 31 2.05 14.97 -4.69
N THR A 32 2.59 16.04 -4.13
CA THR A 32 4.00 16.45 -4.32
C THR A 32 4.95 15.42 -3.74
N GLU A 33 4.66 14.95 -2.53
CA GLU A 33 5.48 13.93 -1.86
C GLU A 33 5.39 12.60 -2.60
N ILE A 34 4.19 12.17 -3.01
CA ILE A 34 3.99 10.94 -3.80
C ILE A 34 4.84 11.01 -5.08
N HIS A 35 4.77 12.11 -5.81
CA HIS A 35 5.51 12.29 -7.06
C HIS A 35 7.01 12.07 -6.87
N SER A 36 7.57 12.50 -5.73
CA SER A 36 9.00 12.42 -5.45
C SER A 36 9.54 10.99 -5.37
N TYR A 37 8.69 9.99 -5.16
CA TYR A 37 9.09 8.59 -5.07
C TYR A 37 9.20 7.88 -6.42
N PHE A 38 8.63 8.45 -7.48
CA PHE A 38 8.50 7.79 -8.77
C PHE A 38 9.54 8.27 -9.80
N ALA A 39 9.98 7.34 -10.65
CA ALA A 39 10.60 7.71 -11.92
C ALA A 39 9.54 8.35 -12.83
N ASP A 40 9.97 9.27 -13.71
CA ASP A 40 9.03 10.03 -14.56
C ASP A 40 8.21 9.13 -15.49
N ASP A 41 8.77 8.01 -15.92
CA ASP A 41 8.16 7.05 -16.83
C ASP A 41 7.58 5.82 -16.10
N ALA A 42 7.40 5.90 -14.79
CA ALA A 42 6.88 4.79 -14.00
C ALA A 42 5.48 4.38 -14.46
N VAL A 43 5.20 3.09 -14.32
CA VAL A 43 3.91 2.48 -14.68
C VAL A 43 3.27 1.94 -13.41
N ILE A 44 2.01 2.28 -13.20
CA ILE A 44 1.23 1.83 -12.04
C ILE A 44 0.04 1.03 -12.54
N ASN A 45 -0.13 -0.17 -12.01
CA ASN A 45 -1.24 -1.05 -12.36
C ASN A 45 -2.08 -1.39 -11.13
N TRP A 46 -3.37 -1.13 -11.21
CA TRP A 46 -4.36 -1.61 -10.25
C TRP A 46 -5.06 -2.81 -10.87
N HIS A 47 -4.66 -3.99 -10.45
CA HIS A 47 -5.06 -5.24 -11.10
C HIS A 47 -6.53 -5.59 -10.89
N CYS A 48 -7.08 -5.31 -9.70
CA CYS A 48 -8.47 -5.69 -9.39
C CYS A 48 -9.50 -4.91 -10.21
N THR A 49 -9.14 -3.72 -10.68
CA THR A 49 -10.00 -2.89 -11.54
C THR A 49 -9.52 -2.82 -12.99
N ASN A 50 -8.41 -3.50 -13.30
CA ASN A 50 -7.81 -3.52 -14.63
C ASN A 50 -7.49 -2.11 -15.16
N GLU A 51 -6.82 -1.32 -14.31
CA GLU A 51 -6.42 0.06 -14.64
C GLU A 51 -4.90 0.18 -14.68
N CYS A 52 -4.40 0.91 -15.68
CA CYS A 52 -2.99 1.28 -15.78
C CYS A 52 -2.88 2.79 -15.77
N PHE A 53 -2.02 3.33 -14.89
CA PHE A 53 -1.84 4.76 -14.69
C PHE A 53 -0.44 5.23 -14.99
N THR A 54 -0.33 6.45 -15.51
CA THR A 54 0.90 7.26 -15.38
C THR A 54 1.02 7.74 -13.93
N VAL A 55 2.18 8.29 -13.57
CA VAL A 55 2.39 8.86 -12.22
C VAL A 55 1.34 9.93 -11.91
N ASP A 56 1.12 10.86 -12.85
CA ASP A 56 0.16 11.95 -12.65
C ASP A 56 -1.26 11.44 -12.47
N GLU A 57 -1.67 10.44 -13.26
CA GLU A 57 -2.98 9.80 -13.14
C GLU A 57 -3.13 9.08 -11.80
N TYR A 58 -2.10 8.38 -11.34
CA TYR A 58 -2.10 7.71 -10.04
C TYR A 58 -2.28 8.72 -8.90
N ILE A 59 -1.60 9.86 -8.97
CA ILE A 59 -1.74 10.94 -7.99
C ILE A 59 -3.17 11.46 -7.97
N ILE A 60 -3.78 11.69 -9.14
CA ILE A 60 -5.17 12.12 -9.23
C ILE A 60 -6.10 11.08 -8.59
N ALA A 61 -5.93 9.80 -8.93
CA ALA A 61 -6.75 8.72 -8.40
C ALA A 61 -6.71 8.64 -6.87
N ASN A 62 -5.53 8.85 -6.27
CA ASN A 62 -5.38 8.82 -4.82
C ASN A 62 -5.83 10.10 -4.13
N CYS A 63 -5.44 11.26 -4.66
CA CYS A 63 -5.69 12.54 -3.99
C CYS A 63 -7.13 13.04 -4.15
N GLU A 64 -7.80 12.65 -5.24
CA GLU A 64 -9.23 12.96 -5.46
C GLU A 64 -10.17 11.96 -4.76
N TYR A 65 -9.64 10.86 -4.25
CA TYR A 65 -10.45 9.89 -3.51
C TYR A 65 -10.99 10.55 -2.23
N PRO A 66 -12.30 10.51 -2.00
CA PRO A 66 -12.89 11.26 -0.89
C PRO A 66 -12.49 10.73 0.49
N GLY A 67 -12.46 11.63 1.46
CA GLY A 67 -12.23 11.30 2.86
C GLY A 67 -10.80 11.53 3.33
N LYS A 68 -10.59 11.28 4.59
CA LYS A 68 -9.30 11.31 5.28
C LYS A 68 -8.91 9.88 5.65
N TRP A 69 -7.67 9.51 5.36
CA TRP A 69 -7.23 8.13 5.39
C TRP A 69 -6.09 7.92 6.38
N ASP A 70 -5.99 6.70 6.87
CA ASP A 70 -4.92 6.22 7.72
C ASP A 70 -4.64 4.76 7.39
N GLY A 71 -3.61 4.18 7.97
CA GLY A 71 -3.27 2.79 7.70
C GLY A 71 -2.08 2.29 8.48
N GLU A 72 -1.82 1.00 8.31
CA GLU A 72 -0.70 0.31 8.95
C GLU A 72 -0.05 -0.63 7.94
N ILE A 73 1.28 -0.62 7.90
CA ILE A 73 2.02 -1.62 7.16
C ILE A 73 2.03 -2.89 8.02
N GLU A 74 1.46 -3.97 7.50
CA GLU A 74 1.42 -5.25 8.21
C GLU A 74 2.64 -6.11 7.95
N THR A 75 3.11 -6.11 6.71
CA THR A 75 4.20 -7.00 6.27
C THR A 75 4.99 -6.33 5.16
N VAL A 76 6.30 -6.53 5.17
CA VAL A 76 7.20 -6.10 4.10
C VAL A 76 8.13 -7.25 3.77
N HIS A 77 8.27 -7.55 2.48
CA HIS A 77 9.29 -8.46 1.97
C HIS A 77 10.12 -7.72 0.94
N GLN A 78 11.42 -7.90 1.00
CA GLN A 78 12.34 -7.33 0.01
C GLN A 78 13.08 -8.45 -0.70
N ILE A 79 13.07 -8.41 -2.01
CA ILE A 79 13.79 -9.32 -2.89
C ILE A 79 14.53 -8.43 -3.90
N ASP A 80 15.84 -8.24 -3.70
CA ASP A 80 16.65 -7.32 -4.49
C ASP A 80 16.03 -5.91 -4.51
N ASN A 81 15.60 -5.42 -5.67
CA ASN A 81 14.98 -4.11 -5.84
C ASN A 81 13.44 -4.15 -5.80
N LEU A 82 12.86 -5.28 -5.43
CA LEU A 82 11.43 -5.47 -5.29
C LEU A 82 11.02 -5.44 -3.82
N PHE A 83 10.08 -4.56 -3.49
CA PHE A 83 9.45 -4.50 -2.16
C PHE A 83 8.02 -4.96 -2.29
N VAL A 84 7.63 -5.95 -1.51
CA VAL A 84 6.23 -6.37 -1.38
C VAL A 84 5.72 -5.85 -0.06
N VAL A 85 4.79 -4.90 -0.10
CA VAL A 85 4.28 -4.22 1.09
C VAL A 85 2.80 -4.52 1.21
N ILE A 86 2.39 -5.07 2.35
CA ILE A 86 0.99 -5.33 2.66
C ILE A 86 0.53 -4.29 3.66
N THR A 87 -0.49 -3.53 3.29
CA THR A 87 -1.00 -2.41 4.07
C THR A 87 -2.47 -2.59 4.36
N LYS A 88 -2.87 -2.36 5.61
CA LYS A 88 -4.27 -2.19 5.97
C LYS A 88 -4.58 -0.71 5.90
N VAL A 89 -5.64 -0.35 5.17
CA VAL A 89 -6.02 1.04 4.89
C VAL A 89 -7.46 1.25 5.31
N TYR A 90 -7.73 2.35 5.98
CA TYR A 90 -9.08 2.67 6.44
C TYR A 90 -9.27 4.19 6.53
N PRO A 91 -10.52 4.68 6.36
CA PRO A 91 -10.79 6.08 6.66
C PRO A 91 -10.63 6.34 8.16
N LYS A 92 -10.33 7.59 8.53
CA LYS A 92 -10.09 7.95 9.93
C LYS A 92 -11.30 7.70 10.83
N ASP A 93 -12.51 7.73 10.29
CA ASP A 93 -13.73 7.40 11.03
C ASP A 93 -13.98 5.89 11.19
N ARG A 94 -13.11 5.06 10.61
CA ARG A 94 -13.19 3.59 10.68
C ARG A 94 -14.47 2.98 10.06
N SER A 95 -15.14 3.70 9.17
CA SER A 95 -16.38 3.24 8.53
C SER A 95 -16.16 2.12 7.50
N ALA A 96 -14.94 1.91 7.07
CA ALA A 96 -14.57 0.88 6.11
C ALA A 96 -13.15 0.40 6.40
N SER A 97 -12.70 -0.66 5.72
CA SER A 97 -11.34 -1.16 5.83
C SER A 97 -10.98 -1.92 4.56
N PHE A 98 -9.73 -1.80 4.15
CA PHE A 98 -9.20 -2.42 2.93
C PHE A 98 -7.83 -2.99 3.20
N HIS A 99 -7.44 -4.00 2.42
CA HIS A 99 -6.05 -4.42 2.32
C HIS A 99 -5.52 -4.15 0.92
N CYS A 100 -4.27 -3.73 0.86
CA CYS A 100 -3.56 -3.52 -0.39
C CYS A 100 -2.25 -4.30 -0.35
N VAL A 101 -2.00 -5.07 -1.41
CA VAL A 101 -0.69 -5.67 -1.63
C VAL A 101 -0.02 -4.88 -2.74
N SER A 102 1.11 -4.25 -2.41
CA SER A 102 1.87 -3.41 -3.33
C SER A 102 3.19 -4.09 -3.69
N PHE A 103 3.39 -4.34 -4.98
CA PHE A 103 4.67 -4.80 -5.52
C PHE A 103 5.39 -3.58 -6.08
N ILE A 104 6.41 -3.11 -5.36
CA ILE A 104 7.13 -1.87 -5.67
C ILE A 104 8.50 -2.25 -6.21
N ARG A 105 8.70 -2.06 -7.51
CA ARG A 105 10.00 -2.31 -8.14
C ARG A 105 10.73 -0.99 -8.35
N CYS A 106 11.92 -0.91 -7.76
CA CYS A 106 12.75 0.30 -7.80
C CYS A 106 13.90 0.16 -8.80
N LEU A 107 14.27 1.28 -9.39
CA LEU A 107 15.42 1.42 -10.25
C LEU A 107 16.06 2.79 -9.95
N ASN A 108 17.34 2.80 -9.64
CA ASN A 108 18.08 4.02 -9.28
C ASN A 108 17.39 4.83 -8.15
N GLY A 109 16.85 4.12 -7.14
CA GLY A 109 16.23 4.74 -5.98
C GLY A 109 14.83 5.28 -6.19
N LYS A 110 14.24 5.10 -7.38
CA LYS A 110 12.88 5.54 -7.71
C LYS A 110 12.02 4.35 -8.08
N ILE A 111 10.71 4.48 -7.88
CA ILE A 111 9.75 3.45 -8.31
C ILE A 111 9.68 3.44 -9.83
N ALA A 112 10.00 2.31 -10.43
CA ALA A 112 9.86 2.09 -11.88
C ALA A 112 8.51 1.48 -12.22
N THR A 113 8.05 0.51 -11.42
CA THR A 113 6.72 -0.09 -11.57
C THR A 113 6.09 -0.30 -10.20
N LEU A 114 4.78 -0.10 -10.15
CA LEU A 114 3.97 -0.37 -8.97
C LEU A 114 2.77 -1.19 -9.41
N ASP A 115 2.67 -2.40 -8.87
CA ASP A 115 1.53 -3.28 -9.11
C ASP A 115 0.79 -3.48 -7.80
N GLU A 116 -0.49 -3.13 -7.78
CA GLU A 116 -1.30 -3.17 -6.57
C GLU A 116 -2.55 -4.01 -6.73
N TYR A 117 -2.86 -4.73 -5.67
CA TYR A 117 -4.06 -5.56 -5.53
C TYR A 117 -4.81 -5.07 -4.30
N TRP A 118 -6.00 -4.53 -4.52
CA TRP A 118 -6.85 -3.98 -3.46
C TRP A 118 -8.02 -4.92 -3.19
N ALA A 119 -8.35 -5.11 -1.92
CA ALA A 119 -9.50 -5.89 -1.51
C ALA A 119 -10.23 -5.20 -0.37
N ASP A 120 -11.54 -5.22 -0.42
CA ASP A 120 -12.37 -4.80 0.70
C ASP A 120 -12.28 -5.85 1.80
N ASP A 121 -12.11 -5.40 3.04
CA ASP A 121 -12.23 -6.27 4.20
C ASP A 121 -13.70 -6.56 4.46
N GLY A 122 -13.99 -7.76 4.89
CA GLY A 122 -15.36 -8.14 5.14
C GLY A 122 -15.47 -9.46 5.89
N GLU A 123 -16.68 -9.84 6.12
CA GLU A 123 -17.00 -11.10 6.80
C GLU A 123 -16.84 -12.29 5.87
N PRO A 124 -16.55 -13.48 6.41
CA PRO A 124 -16.63 -14.71 5.63
C PRO A 124 -18.04 -14.87 5.05
N PRO A 125 -18.17 -15.48 3.86
CA PRO A 125 -19.50 -15.73 3.30
C PRO A 125 -20.34 -16.61 4.18
N LYS A 126 -21.66 -16.45 4.10
CA LYS A 126 -22.65 -17.12 4.96
C LYS A 126 -22.45 -18.64 5.04
N TRP A 127 -22.19 -19.28 3.90
CA TRP A 127 -22.04 -20.74 3.87
C TRP A 127 -20.88 -21.23 4.74
N ARG A 128 -19.75 -20.52 4.75
CA ARG A 128 -18.63 -20.89 5.63
C ARG A 128 -18.93 -20.62 7.10
N ARG A 129 -19.62 -19.53 7.40
CA ARG A 129 -20.03 -19.21 8.78
C ARG A 129 -20.99 -20.28 9.33
N GLU A 130 -21.93 -20.74 8.50
CA GLU A 130 -22.87 -21.79 8.87
C GLU A 130 -22.17 -23.13 9.12
N MET A 131 -21.10 -23.43 8.40
CA MET A 131 -20.29 -24.62 8.62
C MET A 131 -19.44 -24.54 9.88
N LYS A 132 -19.30 -23.37 10.48
CA LYS A 132 -18.48 -23.12 11.69
C LYS A 132 -17.03 -23.57 11.51
N ILE A 133 -16.47 -23.30 10.33
CA ILE A 133 -15.07 -23.54 10.01
C ILE A 133 -14.31 -22.22 10.01
N GLY A 134 -13.02 -22.28 10.37
CA GLY A 134 -12.17 -21.10 10.48
C GLY A 134 -12.42 -20.33 11.78
N LYS A 135 -11.47 -19.50 12.10
CA LYS A 135 -11.50 -18.58 13.25
C LYS A 135 -10.93 -17.25 12.83
N PRO A 136 -11.32 -16.14 13.48
CA PRO A 136 -10.65 -14.88 13.24
C PRO A 136 -9.14 -15.01 13.46
N ILE A 137 -8.35 -14.46 12.54
CA ILE A 137 -6.88 -14.47 12.66
C ILE A 137 -6.45 -13.86 13.99
N THR A 138 -7.17 -12.84 14.45
CA THR A 138 -6.89 -12.13 15.70
C THR A 138 -7.02 -13.00 16.94
N GLU A 139 -7.80 -14.09 16.88
CA GLU A 139 -7.99 -15.03 18.00
C GLU A 139 -6.90 -16.09 18.10
N VAL A 140 -6.11 -16.28 17.04
CA VAL A 140 -5.06 -17.31 16.96
C VAL A 140 -3.66 -16.75 16.83
N ARG A 141 -3.47 -15.45 17.01
CA ARG A 141 -2.14 -14.82 16.97
C ARG A 141 -1.27 -15.37 18.11
N ILE A 142 -0.08 -15.77 17.70
CA ILE A 142 0.96 -16.22 18.61
C ILE A 142 1.91 -15.04 18.89
#